data_1dda49975c2f683f62ae63cc03cc2b85
#
_entry.id   1dda49975c2f683f62ae63cc03cc2b85
#
_cell.length_a   1.000
_cell.length_b   1.000
_cell.length_c   1.000
_cell.angle_alpha   90.00
_cell.angle_beta   90.00
_cell.angle_gamma   90.00
#
_symmetry.space_group_name_H-M   'P 1'
#
loop_
_entity.id
_entity.type
_entity.pdbx_description
1 polymer ?
#
loop_
_entity_poly.entity_id
_entity_poly.type
_entity_poly.pdbx_seq_one_letter_code
_entity_poly.pdbx_strand_id
1 'polypeptide(L)'
;GIGVTANYLARYNDVTAIEPDEESVSMRWSDNQYAQIIGSTDELRKFSDETFDMIICHNVMEYAEDRADIFYEFARILKKDGRISVVKHNRAGRVMQMVVLLNDFEHAHSLLDGNDGMTSKFGAIRYYEDADIEKWCPKLVITKTLGMRTFWDMQQNQENHKDVEWQDKMIDIEMR
;
A
#
# COMPACT_ATOMS: atom_id res chain seq x y z
N GLY A 1 -5.09 -9.67 1.13
CA GLY A 1 -3.85 -10.38 0.72
C GLY A 1 -3.53 -11.59 1.58
N ILE A 2 -2.49 -12.32 1.20
CA ILE A 2 -2.07 -13.58 1.86
C ILE A 2 -1.24 -13.38 3.15
N GLY A 3 -1.30 -12.23 3.78
CA GLY A 3 -0.77 -11.99 5.14
C GLY A 3 0.74 -11.95 5.30
N VAL A 4 1.54 -11.80 4.23
CA VAL A 4 3.02 -11.78 4.32
C VAL A 4 3.51 -10.71 5.30
N THR A 5 3.02 -9.48 5.15
CA THR A 5 3.38 -8.35 6.03
C THR A 5 2.90 -8.58 7.46
N ALA A 6 1.65 -9.03 7.64
CA ALA A 6 1.09 -9.30 8.96
C ALA A 6 1.89 -10.40 9.68
N ASN A 7 2.19 -11.51 8.99
CA ASN A 7 3.01 -12.59 9.52
C ASN A 7 4.43 -12.12 9.92
N TYR A 8 5.06 -11.27 9.11
CA TYR A 8 6.37 -10.73 9.44
C TYR A 8 6.34 -9.83 10.68
N LEU A 9 5.38 -8.92 10.75
CA LEU A 9 5.25 -7.97 11.87
C LEU A 9 4.84 -8.63 13.18
N ALA A 10 4.06 -9.71 13.11
CA ALA A 10 3.63 -10.49 14.28
C ALA A 10 4.76 -11.15 15.05
N ARG A 11 6.00 -11.13 14.53
CA ARG A 11 7.18 -11.58 15.28
C ARG A 11 7.45 -10.75 16.53
N TYR A 12 7.07 -9.47 16.50
CA TYR A 12 7.44 -8.50 17.53
C TYR A 12 6.29 -7.58 17.94
N ASN A 13 5.11 -7.78 17.41
CA ASN A 13 3.95 -6.90 17.62
C ASN A 13 2.66 -7.71 17.76
N ASP A 14 1.68 -7.14 18.45
CA ASP A 14 0.30 -7.60 18.39
C ASP A 14 -0.32 -7.07 17.11
N VAL A 15 -0.66 -7.96 16.19
CA VAL A 15 -1.14 -7.61 14.86
C VAL A 15 -2.58 -8.05 14.67
N THR A 16 -3.41 -7.15 14.14
CA THR A 16 -4.74 -7.44 13.61
C THR A 16 -4.75 -7.14 12.11
N ALA A 17 -5.07 -8.13 11.30
CA ALA A 17 -5.18 -8.00 9.86
C ALA A 17 -6.65 -8.08 9.42
N ILE A 18 -7.03 -7.22 8.47
CA ILE A 18 -8.34 -7.21 7.82
C ILE A 18 -8.13 -7.54 6.34
N GLU A 19 -8.87 -8.51 5.82
CA GLU A 19 -8.84 -8.90 4.42
C GLU A 19 -10.25 -9.36 4.00
N PRO A 20 -10.85 -8.77 2.96
CA PRO A 20 -12.17 -9.15 2.50
C PRO A 20 -12.19 -10.45 1.69
N ASP A 21 -11.08 -10.84 1.06
CA ASP A 21 -11.00 -12.01 0.20
C ASP A 21 -10.73 -13.29 1.03
N GLU A 22 -11.76 -14.10 1.22
CA GLU A 22 -11.68 -15.36 1.98
C GLU A 22 -10.66 -16.34 1.40
N GLU A 23 -10.49 -16.37 0.07
CA GLU A 23 -9.50 -17.22 -0.59
C GLU A 23 -8.09 -16.80 -0.18
N SER A 24 -7.78 -15.51 -0.21
CA SER A 24 -6.51 -14.97 0.28
C SER A 24 -6.27 -15.29 1.75
N VAL A 25 -7.30 -15.20 2.58
CA VAL A 25 -7.20 -15.56 4.01
C VAL A 25 -6.93 -17.04 4.20
N SER A 26 -7.53 -17.90 3.39
CA SER A 26 -7.31 -19.37 3.47
C SER A 26 -5.87 -19.77 3.16
N MET A 27 -5.21 -18.99 2.30
CA MET A 27 -3.80 -19.18 1.89
C MET A 27 -2.80 -18.35 2.70
N ARG A 28 -3.24 -17.71 3.78
CA ARG A 28 -2.40 -16.76 4.50
C ARG A 28 -1.19 -17.40 5.15
N TRP A 29 -0.12 -16.66 5.19
CA TRP A 29 1.05 -16.97 6.00
C TRP A 29 0.70 -16.83 7.49
N SER A 30 0.96 -17.83 8.27
CA SER A 30 0.58 -17.91 9.69
C SER A 30 1.64 -18.58 10.57
N ASP A 31 2.93 -18.48 10.18
CA ASP A 31 4.04 -18.96 11.00
C ASP A 31 4.14 -18.21 12.33
N ASN A 32 3.72 -16.94 12.32
CA ASN A 32 3.57 -16.10 13.51
C ASN A 32 2.08 -15.83 13.76
N GLN A 33 1.68 -15.89 15.01
CA GLN A 33 0.26 -15.73 15.36
C GLN A 33 -0.17 -14.27 15.30
N TYR A 34 -1.29 -14.00 14.64
CA TYR A 34 -1.96 -12.70 14.60
C TYR A 34 -3.47 -12.86 14.45
N ALA A 35 -4.23 -11.84 14.87
CA ALA A 35 -5.67 -11.81 14.69
C ALA A 35 -6.01 -11.54 13.21
N GLN A 36 -6.90 -12.37 12.64
CA GLN A 36 -7.39 -12.21 11.27
C GLN A 36 -8.89 -11.94 11.27
N ILE A 37 -9.30 -10.87 10.64
CA ILE A 37 -10.71 -10.51 10.41
C ILE A 37 -10.97 -10.65 8.91
N ILE A 38 -12.02 -11.38 8.55
CA ILE A 38 -12.54 -11.42 7.19
C ILE A 38 -13.56 -10.31 7.06
N GLY A 39 -13.28 -9.29 6.27
CA GLY A 39 -14.15 -8.14 6.13
C GLY A 39 -13.50 -6.99 5.38
N SER A 40 -14.29 -5.94 5.14
CA SER A 40 -13.87 -4.72 4.45
C SER A 40 -13.38 -3.66 5.45
N THR A 41 -13.16 -2.46 4.96
CA THR A 41 -12.85 -1.27 5.77
C THR A 41 -13.96 -0.89 6.77
N ASP A 42 -15.17 -1.42 6.64
CA ASP A 42 -16.25 -1.25 7.62
C ASP A 42 -15.89 -1.84 8.99
N GLU A 43 -15.02 -2.84 9.02
CA GLU A 43 -14.53 -3.44 10.27
C GLU A 43 -13.79 -2.43 11.16
N LEU A 44 -13.24 -1.34 10.58
CA LEU A 44 -12.55 -0.29 11.32
C LEU A 44 -13.45 0.35 12.39
N ARG A 45 -14.75 0.48 12.10
CA ARG A 45 -15.73 1.08 13.02
C ARG A 45 -15.96 0.28 14.31
N LYS A 46 -15.53 -0.99 14.33
CA LYS A 46 -15.67 -1.87 15.50
C LYS A 46 -14.56 -1.67 16.54
N PHE A 47 -13.46 -1.02 16.17
CA PHE A 47 -12.38 -0.71 17.09
C PHE A 47 -12.68 0.56 17.88
N SER A 48 -12.23 0.58 19.14
CA SER A 48 -12.28 1.77 19.99
C SER A 48 -11.31 2.86 19.48
N ASP A 49 -11.55 4.10 19.90
CA ASP A 49 -10.61 5.19 19.65
C ASP A 49 -9.25 4.86 20.26
N GLU A 50 -8.20 5.39 19.65
CA GLU A 50 -6.81 5.29 20.14
C GLU A 50 -6.36 3.84 20.47
N THR A 51 -6.74 2.89 19.62
CA THR A 51 -6.42 1.47 19.83
C THR A 51 -5.01 1.11 19.34
N PHE A 52 -4.60 1.62 18.16
CA PHE A 52 -3.41 1.17 17.47
C PHE A 52 -2.24 2.17 17.54
N ASP A 53 -1.03 1.64 17.71
CA ASP A 53 0.21 2.43 17.62
C ASP A 53 0.60 2.66 16.16
N MET A 54 0.27 1.72 15.27
CA MET A 54 0.58 1.79 13.86
C MET A 54 -0.53 1.17 13.01
N ILE A 55 -0.84 1.82 11.90
CA ILE A 55 -1.74 1.31 10.86
C ILE A 55 -0.94 1.14 9.57
N ILE A 56 -1.13 0.02 8.89
CA ILE A 56 -0.52 -0.28 7.60
C ILE A 56 -1.63 -0.44 6.55
N CYS A 57 -1.62 0.43 5.57
CA CYS A 57 -2.57 0.47 4.48
C CYS A 57 -1.82 0.51 3.14
N HIS A 58 -1.47 -0.67 2.63
CA HIS A 58 -0.63 -0.80 1.45
C HIS A 58 -1.43 -1.33 0.26
N ASN A 59 -1.50 -0.56 -0.83
CA ASN A 59 -2.21 -0.89 -2.06
C ASN A 59 -3.70 -1.23 -1.82
N VAL A 60 -4.38 -0.40 -1.06
CA VAL A 60 -5.80 -0.57 -0.71
C VAL A 60 -6.63 0.62 -1.18
N MET A 61 -6.14 1.84 -0.93
CA MET A 61 -6.92 3.06 -1.12
C MET A 61 -7.23 3.36 -2.58
N GLU A 62 -6.47 2.81 -3.52
CA GLU A 62 -6.74 2.92 -4.97
C GLU A 62 -8.05 2.25 -5.37
N TYR A 63 -8.48 1.27 -4.60
CA TYR A 63 -9.69 0.47 -4.86
C TYR A 63 -10.88 0.90 -4.01
N ALA A 64 -10.65 1.73 -2.99
CA ALA A 64 -11.69 2.22 -2.10
C ALA A 64 -12.48 3.38 -2.72
N GLU A 65 -13.78 3.43 -2.44
CA GLU A 65 -14.67 4.54 -2.85
C GLU A 65 -14.72 5.62 -1.77
N ASP A 66 -14.89 5.25 -0.52
CA ASP A 66 -15.08 6.16 0.62
C ASP A 66 -13.75 6.49 1.34
N ARG A 67 -12.76 6.97 0.57
CA ARG A 67 -11.39 7.20 1.06
C ARG A 67 -11.33 8.16 2.24
N ALA A 68 -12.12 9.24 2.21
CA ALA A 68 -12.16 10.21 3.29
C ALA A 68 -12.62 9.55 4.60
N ASP A 69 -13.70 8.78 4.56
CA ASP A 69 -14.24 8.09 5.73
C ASP A 69 -13.23 7.09 6.30
N ILE A 70 -12.53 6.36 5.43
CA ILE A 70 -11.49 5.40 5.85
C ILE A 70 -10.34 6.12 6.56
N PHE A 71 -9.86 7.25 6.02
CA PHE A 71 -8.81 8.04 6.67
C PHE A 71 -9.27 8.67 7.99
N TYR A 72 -10.55 9.07 8.11
CA TYR A 72 -11.12 9.53 9.37
C TYR A 72 -11.16 8.41 10.41
N GLU A 73 -11.55 7.18 10.01
CA GLU A 73 -11.51 6.02 10.89
C GLU A 73 -10.07 5.68 11.30
N PHE A 74 -9.10 5.72 10.39
CA PHE A 74 -7.69 5.56 10.74
C PHE A 74 -7.26 6.59 11.80
N ALA A 75 -7.60 7.87 11.61
CA ALA A 75 -7.26 8.92 12.57
C ALA A 75 -7.95 8.74 13.92
N ARG A 76 -9.13 8.12 13.96
CA ARG A 76 -9.87 7.84 15.19
C ARG A 76 -9.24 6.69 15.99
N ILE A 77 -8.95 5.58 15.31
CA ILE A 77 -8.44 4.37 15.99
C ILE A 77 -6.93 4.42 16.23
N LEU A 78 -6.22 5.38 15.64
CA LEU A 78 -4.80 5.60 15.85
C LEU A 78 -4.58 6.35 17.17
N LYS A 79 -3.63 5.91 17.99
CA LYS A 79 -3.18 6.62 19.18
C LYS A 79 -2.58 7.98 18.82
N LYS A 80 -2.52 8.90 19.78
CA LYS A 80 -2.08 10.29 19.58
C LYS A 80 -0.71 10.42 18.90
N ASP A 81 0.24 9.56 19.24
CA ASP A 81 1.60 9.56 18.65
C ASP A 81 1.79 8.42 17.64
N GLY A 82 0.69 7.79 17.25
CA GLY A 82 0.67 6.68 16.32
C GLY A 82 0.99 7.12 14.88
N ARG A 83 1.29 6.16 14.02
CA ARG A 83 1.68 6.39 12.63
C ARG A 83 0.88 5.55 11.66
N ILE A 84 0.66 6.09 10.48
CA ILE A 84 0.07 5.36 9.36
C ILE A 84 1.13 5.22 8.28
N SER A 85 1.33 4.00 7.80
CA SER A 85 2.10 3.73 6.60
C SER A 85 1.13 3.47 5.45
N VAL A 86 1.16 4.35 4.44
CA VAL A 86 0.35 4.21 3.22
C VAL A 86 1.29 3.92 2.06
N VAL A 87 1.02 2.86 1.31
CA VAL A 87 1.65 2.61 0.01
C VAL A 87 0.58 2.71 -1.05
N LYS A 88 0.86 3.50 -2.09
CA LYS A 88 -0.04 3.74 -3.21
C LYS A 88 0.67 3.59 -4.55
N HIS A 89 -0.07 3.31 -5.59
CA HIS A 89 0.46 3.33 -6.94
C HIS A 89 0.87 4.75 -7.36
N ASN A 90 2.06 4.87 -7.94
CA ASN A 90 2.55 6.11 -8.50
C ASN A 90 2.24 6.14 -10.01
N ARG A 91 1.38 7.09 -10.43
CA ARG A 91 0.99 7.27 -11.84
C ARG A 91 2.21 7.51 -12.74
N ALA A 92 3.12 8.41 -12.36
CA ALA A 92 4.31 8.72 -13.13
C ALA A 92 5.24 7.50 -13.26
N GLY A 93 5.43 6.75 -12.18
CA GLY A 93 6.16 5.48 -12.20
C GLY A 93 5.51 4.47 -13.14
N ARG A 94 4.18 4.40 -13.15
CA ARG A 94 3.47 3.50 -14.07
C ARG A 94 3.63 3.91 -15.53
N VAL A 95 3.57 5.19 -15.85
CA VAL A 95 3.85 5.71 -17.21
C VAL A 95 5.25 5.28 -17.63
N MET A 96 6.24 5.43 -16.76
CA MET A 96 7.62 5.04 -17.04
C MET A 96 7.74 3.53 -17.33
N GLN A 97 7.05 2.68 -16.56
CA GLN A 97 6.99 1.24 -16.83
C GLN A 97 6.35 0.93 -18.18
N MET A 98 5.24 1.59 -18.53
CA MET A 98 4.57 1.38 -19.81
C MET A 98 5.50 1.69 -20.98
N VAL A 99 6.20 2.82 -20.93
CA VAL A 99 7.10 3.25 -22.01
C VAL A 99 8.36 2.38 -22.06
N VAL A 100 9.06 2.22 -20.94
CA VAL A 100 10.43 1.64 -20.92
C VAL A 100 10.41 0.12 -20.93
N LEU A 101 9.47 -0.52 -20.21
CA LEU A 101 9.45 -1.97 -20.06
C LEU A 101 8.50 -2.65 -21.05
N LEU A 102 7.35 -2.05 -21.32
CA LEU A 102 6.27 -2.67 -22.05
C LEU A 102 6.11 -2.12 -23.47
N ASN A 103 6.75 -0.98 -23.79
CA ASN A 103 6.59 -0.27 -25.07
C ASN A 103 5.11 0.01 -25.41
N ASP A 104 4.29 0.24 -24.37
CA ASP A 104 2.85 0.49 -24.45
C ASP A 104 2.59 2.00 -24.35
N PHE A 105 2.74 2.69 -25.47
CA PHE A 105 2.55 4.14 -25.55
C PHE A 105 1.09 4.56 -25.44
N GLU A 106 0.15 3.73 -25.89
CA GLU A 106 -1.28 4.04 -25.82
C GLU A 106 -1.73 4.11 -24.35
N HIS A 107 -1.36 3.10 -23.54
CA HIS A 107 -1.64 3.10 -22.12
C HIS A 107 -0.90 4.23 -21.39
N ALA A 108 0.36 4.51 -21.77
CA ALA A 108 1.11 5.63 -21.18
C ALA A 108 0.42 6.98 -21.43
N HIS A 109 -0.06 7.23 -22.65
CA HIS A 109 -0.84 8.43 -22.97
C HIS A 109 -2.13 8.51 -22.15
N SER A 110 -2.88 7.42 -22.08
CA SER A 110 -4.11 7.36 -21.27
C SER A 110 -3.86 7.74 -19.80
N LEU A 111 -2.78 7.25 -19.21
CA LEU A 111 -2.38 7.60 -17.84
C LEU A 111 -1.97 9.06 -17.70
N LEU A 112 -1.28 9.63 -18.69
CA LEU A 112 -0.90 11.05 -18.72
C LEU A 112 -2.11 11.97 -18.85
N ASP A 113 -3.14 11.53 -19.58
CA ASP A 113 -4.42 12.24 -19.72
C ASP A 113 -5.27 12.19 -18.44
N GLY A 114 -4.78 11.52 -17.39
CA GLY A 114 -5.44 11.45 -16.09
C GLY A 114 -6.40 10.29 -15.92
N ASN A 115 -6.48 9.37 -16.88
CA ASN A 115 -7.34 8.19 -16.77
C ASN A 115 -6.83 7.22 -15.68
N ASP A 116 -7.75 6.44 -15.15
CA ASP A 116 -7.45 5.41 -14.17
C ASP A 116 -6.75 4.21 -14.82
N GLY A 117 -5.94 3.51 -14.03
CA GLY A 117 -5.41 2.21 -14.40
C GLY A 117 -6.45 1.10 -14.20
N MET A 118 -6.09 -0.12 -14.63
CA MET A 118 -6.96 -1.28 -14.48
C MET A 118 -6.14 -2.51 -14.05
N THR A 119 -6.68 -3.31 -13.15
CA THR A 119 -6.17 -4.64 -12.83
C THR A 119 -7.21 -5.70 -13.12
N SER A 120 -6.75 -6.89 -13.46
CA SER A 120 -7.65 -8.03 -13.73
C SER A 120 -8.39 -8.52 -12.48
N LYS A 121 -7.77 -8.40 -11.30
CA LYS A 121 -8.32 -8.93 -10.04
C LYS A 121 -9.16 -7.89 -9.27
N PHE A 122 -8.72 -6.63 -9.23
CA PHE A 122 -9.28 -5.61 -8.33
C PHE A 122 -10.00 -4.46 -9.07
N GLY A 123 -10.07 -4.51 -10.39
CA GLY A 123 -10.73 -3.46 -11.18
C GLY A 123 -9.89 -2.20 -11.34
N ALA A 124 -10.54 -1.04 -11.29
CA ALA A 124 -9.91 0.24 -11.54
C ALA A 124 -8.91 0.62 -10.44
N ILE A 125 -7.73 1.09 -10.87
CA ILE A 125 -6.74 1.74 -10.00
C ILE A 125 -6.99 3.24 -10.08
N ARG A 126 -7.68 3.78 -9.09
CA ARG A 126 -7.97 5.22 -9.00
C ARG A 126 -6.80 5.92 -8.33
N TYR A 127 -5.95 6.56 -9.13
CA TYR A 127 -4.80 7.30 -8.61
C TYR A 127 -5.24 8.51 -7.76
N TYR A 128 -4.41 8.86 -6.79
CA TYR A 128 -4.59 10.03 -5.94
C TYR A 128 -3.22 10.59 -5.52
N GLU A 129 -3.19 11.88 -5.19
CA GLU A 129 -1.98 12.56 -4.79
C GLU A 129 -1.86 12.65 -3.25
N ASP A 130 -0.66 12.95 -2.75
CA ASP A 130 -0.42 13.10 -1.32
C ASP A 130 -1.30 14.20 -0.72
N ALA A 131 -1.46 15.31 -1.46
CA ALA A 131 -2.35 16.41 -1.05
C ALA A 131 -3.83 16.00 -0.90
N ASP A 132 -4.28 14.94 -1.55
CA ASP A 132 -5.64 14.47 -1.40
C ASP A 132 -5.85 13.81 -0.03
N ILE A 133 -4.84 13.12 0.51
CA ILE A 133 -4.89 12.55 1.87
C ILE A 133 -5.14 13.65 2.91
N GLU A 134 -4.40 14.76 2.82
CA GLU A 134 -4.55 15.89 3.74
C GLU A 134 -5.91 16.59 3.60
N LYS A 135 -6.46 16.65 2.39
CA LYS A 135 -7.83 17.15 2.15
C LYS A 135 -8.89 16.20 2.74
N TRP A 136 -8.72 14.88 2.55
CA TRP A 136 -9.67 13.89 3.06
C TRP A 136 -9.67 13.84 4.59
N CYS A 137 -8.52 13.96 5.23
CA CYS A 137 -8.43 13.95 6.69
C CYS A 137 -7.41 14.97 7.22
N PRO A 138 -7.80 16.24 7.46
CA PRO A 138 -6.89 17.27 7.98
C PRO A 138 -6.29 17.01 9.36
N LYS A 139 -6.73 15.95 10.03
CA LYS A 139 -6.13 15.50 11.31
C LYS A 139 -4.80 14.76 11.10
N LEU A 140 -4.56 14.26 9.91
CA LEU A 140 -3.34 13.54 9.53
C LEU A 140 -2.38 14.49 8.82
N VAL A 141 -1.10 14.36 9.15
CA VAL A 141 -0.04 15.13 8.51
C VAL A 141 0.98 14.17 7.90
N ILE A 142 1.31 14.37 6.63
CA ILE A 142 2.34 13.60 5.95
C ILE A 142 3.70 14.05 6.48
N THR A 143 4.40 13.16 7.15
CA THR A 143 5.72 13.46 7.73
C THR A 143 6.87 13.05 6.82
N LYS A 144 6.65 12.09 5.93
CA LYS A 144 7.67 11.61 4.99
C LYS A 144 7.01 10.93 3.80
N THR A 145 7.51 11.18 2.60
CA THR A 145 7.20 10.44 1.37
C THR A 145 8.48 9.82 0.83
N LEU A 146 8.40 8.56 0.42
CA LEU A 146 9.51 7.79 -0.13
C LEU A 146 9.07 7.11 -1.41
N GLY A 147 10.01 6.95 -2.34
CA GLY A 147 9.85 6.00 -3.44
C GLY A 147 9.97 4.57 -2.93
N MET A 148 9.18 3.66 -3.50
CA MET A 148 9.30 2.23 -3.25
C MET A 148 9.29 1.48 -4.58
N ARG A 149 10.33 0.69 -4.80
CA ARG A 149 10.56 -0.04 -6.05
C ARG A 149 10.64 0.89 -7.28
N THR A 150 11.06 2.14 -7.09
CA THR A 150 11.18 3.15 -8.15
C THR A 150 12.19 2.72 -9.21
N PHE A 151 13.34 2.22 -8.77
CA PHE A 151 14.43 1.76 -9.63
C PHE A 151 14.48 0.24 -9.73
N TRP A 152 14.07 -0.46 -8.66
CA TRP A 152 14.07 -1.92 -8.60
C TRP A 152 13.36 -2.55 -9.79
N ASP A 153 12.16 -2.11 -10.09
CA ASP A 153 11.33 -2.66 -11.17
C ASP A 153 11.86 -2.32 -12.57
N MET A 154 12.72 -1.31 -12.68
CA MET A 154 13.35 -0.92 -13.93
C MET A 154 14.58 -1.76 -14.27
N GLN A 155 15.11 -2.54 -13.32
CA GLN A 155 16.24 -3.41 -13.56
C GLN A 155 15.83 -4.65 -14.34
N GLN A 156 16.32 -4.76 -15.60
CA GLN A 156 15.98 -5.86 -16.51
C GLN A 156 16.75 -7.15 -16.20
N ASN A 157 17.94 -7.05 -15.58
CA ASN A 157 18.71 -8.24 -15.23
C ASN A 157 18.21 -8.83 -13.92
N GLN A 158 17.42 -9.91 -14.02
CA GLN A 158 16.82 -10.60 -12.88
C GLN A 158 17.85 -11.25 -11.94
N GLU A 159 19.07 -11.53 -12.41
CA GLU A 159 20.11 -12.07 -11.53
C GLU A 159 20.57 -11.05 -10.48
N ASN A 160 20.55 -9.75 -10.82
CA ASN A 160 20.85 -8.70 -9.85
C ASN A 160 19.88 -8.73 -8.67
N HIS A 161 18.60 -9.06 -8.91
CA HIS A 161 17.58 -9.14 -7.85
C HIS A 161 17.85 -10.24 -6.82
N LYS A 162 18.74 -11.19 -7.10
CA LYS A 162 19.15 -12.27 -6.19
C LYS A 162 20.42 -11.93 -5.40
N ASP A 163 21.14 -10.90 -5.82
CA ASP A 163 22.39 -10.46 -5.19
C ASP A 163 22.08 -9.55 -4.00
N VAL A 164 22.51 -9.99 -2.80
CA VAL A 164 22.25 -9.29 -1.55
C VAL A 164 22.94 -7.93 -1.52
N GLU A 165 24.17 -7.83 -2.02
CA GLU A 165 24.92 -6.55 -2.04
C GLU A 165 24.23 -5.54 -2.96
N TRP A 166 23.71 -6.00 -4.11
CA TRP A 166 22.92 -5.17 -5.00
C TRP A 166 21.61 -4.73 -4.34
N GLN A 167 20.90 -5.65 -3.65
CA GLN A 167 19.67 -5.32 -2.92
C GLN A 167 19.92 -4.22 -1.88
N ASP A 168 20.97 -4.32 -1.08
CA ASP A 168 21.30 -3.34 -0.05
C ASP A 168 21.59 -1.96 -0.65
N LYS A 169 22.34 -1.91 -1.75
CA LYS A 169 22.62 -0.66 -2.49
C LYS A 169 21.36 -0.05 -3.07
N MET A 170 20.47 -0.88 -3.62
CA MET A 170 19.21 -0.43 -4.19
C MET A 170 18.28 0.14 -3.10
N ILE A 171 18.17 -0.54 -1.96
CA ILE A 171 17.40 -0.05 -0.81
C ILE A 171 17.93 1.29 -0.32
N ASP A 172 19.27 1.46 -0.20
CA ASP A 172 19.85 2.75 0.20
C ASP A 172 19.46 3.88 -0.74
N ILE A 173 19.47 3.64 -2.04
CA ILE A 173 19.03 4.62 -3.05
C ILE A 173 17.53 4.93 -2.93
N GLU A 174 16.70 3.93 -2.79
CA GLU A 174 15.23 4.12 -2.71
C GLU A 174 14.77 4.78 -1.40
N MET A 175 15.59 4.73 -0.35
CA MET A 175 15.31 5.38 0.95
C MET A 175 15.66 6.87 1.01
N ARG A 176 16.28 7.41 -0.03
CA ARG A 176 16.70 8.83 -0.14
C ARG A 176 15.72 9.65 -0.93
#